data_642f28df779bc6bdc11b0dc57f011a74
#
_entry.id   642f28df779bc6bdc11b0dc57f011a74
#
_cell.length_a   1.000
_cell.length_b   1.000
_cell.length_c   1.000
_cell.angle_alpha   90.00
_cell.angle_beta   90.00
_cell.angle_gamma   90.00
#
_symmetry.space_group_name_H-M   'P 1'
#
loop_
_entity.id
_entity.type
_entity.pdbx_description
1 polymer ?
#
loop_
_entity_poly.entity_id
_entity_poly.type
_entity_poly.pdbx_seq_one_letter_code
_entity_poly.pdbx_strand_id
1 'polypeptide(L)'
;MKKYGEYKDSGFDWIGKIPAQWDNLRLRFVCELRNGYTPSKDNSDYWEDGTIPWYRMEDIRDTGRKLQEAKQYITEEAVKGGGLFDAGSFILATTATIGEHALLIVDSLANQQFTNLKIRKSLSNILSRDYFFYYLFVIDDYCKATTKTSTFPAVSMELLKNCHIVFPSFCEQTAIAAYLDTHCAKIDNLISIQQKRIALLQELKQSVITHAVTKGLNPNVEMKQSGVEWIGDVPKHWKVMPLKFTGTFGNGLTYSPKDVVDNGILVLRSSNIQNSSLSFEDNVYVSKVSRDLLVNKGDIIICSRNGSAALVGKSAFVDKELNATFGAFMMRYIPNIEKKYGFYLFQTAIGQYKGYFSTTTINQLTKTTIDEIKVPLAMAEEQAAIASYLDHKCATIDTSISNAQHQIDLLQEYKQSLITEVVTGKRKVTDN
;
A
#
# COMPACT_ATOMS: atom_id res chain seq x y z
N MET A 1 -4.21 5.49 -33.36
CA MET A 1 -2.79 5.26 -33.02
C MET A 1 -1.99 5.22 -34.30
N LYS A 2 -0.88 5.98 -34.40
CA LYS A 2 0.05 5.89 -35.55
C LYS A 2 0.81 4.56 -35.45
N LYS A 3 0.97 3.86 -36.59
CA LYS A 3 1.73 2.61 -36.73
C LYS A 3 2.90 2.82 -37.68
N TYR A 4 3.90 1.96 -37.60
CA TYR A 4 4.97 1.91 -38.60
C TYR A 4 4.44 1.26 -39.88
N GLY A 5 5.08 1.57 -41.03
CA GLY A 5 4.64 1.07 -42.33
C GLY A 5 4.78 -0.45 -42.47
N GLU A 6 5.88 -1.01 -41.96
CA GLU A 6 6.20 -2.43 -42.07
C GLU A 6 6.68 -3.01 -40.74
N TYR A 7 6.38 -4.28 -40.53
CA TYR A 7 6.76 -5.03 -39.33
C TYR A 7 7.42 -6.36 -39.72
N LYS A 8 8.38 -6.79 -38.89
CA LYS A 8 9.00 -8.13 -38.92
C LYS A 8 8.77 -8.85 -37.60
N ASP A 9 8.87 -10.16 -37.60
CA ASP A 9 8.92 -10.94 -36.37
C ASP A 9 10.21 -10.66 -35.63
N SER A 10 10.12 -10.42 -34.31
CA SER A 10 11.29 -10.23 -33.47
C SER A 10 12.07 -11.53 -33.22
N GLY A 11 11.44 -12.68 -33.44
CA GLY A 11 11.94 -14.00 -33.05
C GLY A 11 11.67 -14.37 -31.59
N PHE A 12 10.87 -13.56 -30.88
CA PHE A 12 10.58 -13.76 -29.44
C PHE A 12 9.09 -13.54 -29.16
N ASP A 13 8.38 -14.56 -28.69
CA ASP A 13 6.94 -14.52 -28.43
C ASP A 13 6.53 -13.39 -27.49
N TRP A 14 7.34 -13.10 -26.48
CA TRP A 14 7.06 -12.05 -25.48
C TRP A 14 7.21 -10.62 -26.01
N ILE A 15 7.94 -10.40 -27.11
CA ILE A 15 8.05 -9.12 -27.81
C ILE A 15 7.05 -9.08 -28.96
N GLY A 16 6.95 -10.18 -29.72
CA GLY A 16 6.12 -10.32 -30.92
C GLY A 16 6.70 -9.53 -32.09
N LYS A 17 5.84 -8.87 -32.90
CA LYS A 17 6.27 -8.11 -34.07
C LYS A 17 6.86 -6.75 -33.69
N ILE A 18 7.94 -6.35 -34.38
CA ILE A 18 8.62 -5.07 -34.25
C ILE A 18 8.70 -4.37 -35.61
N PRO A 19 8.90 -3.04 -35.70
CA PRO A 19 9.10 -2.35 -36.97
C PRO A 19 10.26 -2.96 -37.75
N ALA A 20 10.12 -3.08 -39.07
CA ALA A 20 11.08 -3.77 -39.92
C ALA A 20 12.51 -3.20 -39.83
N GLN A 21 12.62 -1.88 -39.61
CA GLN A 21 13.89 -1.15 -39.50
C GLN A 21 14.55 -1.19 -38.12
N TRP A 22 13.87 -1.80 -37.11
CA TRP A 22 14.44 -1.89 -35.76
C TRP A 22 15.39 -3.08 -35.65
N ASP A 23 16.45 -2.91 -34.86
CA ASP A 23 17.43 -3.93 -34.53
C ASP A 23 17.11 -4.62 -33.19
N ASN A 24 17.74 -5.77 -32.96
CA ASN A 24 17.69 -6.44 -31.67
C ASN A 24 19.08 -6.98 -31.28
N LEU A 25 19.36 -6.97 -29.97
CA LEU A 25 20.59 -7.54 -29.40
C LEU A 25 20.26 -8.26 -28.09
N ARG A 26 21.06 -9.27 -27.76
CA ARG A 26 20.99 -9.89 -26.41
C ARG A 26 21.60 -8.95 -25.37
N LEU A 27 21.02 -8.95 -24.16
CA LEU A 27 21.47 -8.08 -23.07
C LEU A 27 22.97 -8.26 -22.74
N ARG A 28 23.51 -9.48 -22.84
CA ARG A 28 24.95 -9.76 -22.66
C ARG A 28 25.88 -8.98 -23.58
N PHE A 29 25.41 -8.63 -24.76
CA PHE A 29 26.19 -7.83 -25.71
C PHE A 29 26.05 -6.35 -25.45
N VAL A 30 24.96 -5.94 -24.82
CA VAL A 30 24.59 -4.54 -24.55
C VAL A 30 25.14 -4.06 -23.22
N CYS A 31 25.03 -4.89 -22.18
CA CYS A 31 25.39 -4.52 -20.82
C CYS A 31 26.50 -5.40 -20.25
N GLU A 32 27.25 -4.81 -19.35
CA GLU A 32 28.00 -5.51 -18.31
C GLU A 32 27.02 -5.77 -17.15
N LEU A 33 27.01 -7.02 -16.65
CA LEU A 33 26.11 -7.44 -15.58
C LEU A 33 26.93 -7.82 -14.36
N ARG A 34 26.57 -7.26 -13.20
CA ARG A 34 27.22 -7.56 -11.93
C ARG A 34 26.20 -7.58 -10.79
N ASN A 35 26.23 -8.61 -9.94
CA ASN A 35 25.36 -8.67 -8.77
C ASN A 35 25.81 -7.68 -7.69
N GLY A 36 24.85 -7.13 -6.98
CA GLY A 36 25.09 -6.41 -5.75
C GLY A 36 25.47 -7.34 -4.61
N TYR A 37 25.85 -6.74 -3.48
CA TYR A 37 26.17 -7.50 -2.27
C TYR A 37 25.88 -6.67 -1.01
N THR A 38 25.81 -7.36 0.12
CA THR A 38 25.71 -6.74 1.44
C THR A 38 27.07 -6.83 2.12
N PRO A 39 27.71 -5.71 2.50
CA PRO A 39 28.84 -5.74 3.41
C PRO A 39 28.50 -6.40 4.74
N SER A 40 29.49 -6.98 5.45
CA SER A 40 29.23 -7.58 6.76
C SER A 40 28.58 -6.58 7.69
N LYS A 41 27.45 -6.96 8.27
CA LYS A 41 26.73 -6.12 9.25
C LYS A 41 27.39 -6.13 10.63
N ASP A 42 28.24 -7.13 10.88
CA ASP A 42 28.96 -7.26 12.15
C ASP A 42 30.20 -6.33 12.21
N ASN A 43 30.58 -5.72 11.09
CA ASN A 43 31.66 -4.73 11.05
C ASN A 43 31.06 -3.31 10.94
N SER A 44 31.11 -2.56 12.07
CA SER A 44 30.62 -1.18 12.17
C SER A 44 31.34 -0.25 11.20
N ASP A 45 32.63 -0.44 10.96
CA ASP A 45 33.47 0.41 10.11
C ASP A 45 32.98 0.47 8.65
N TYR A 46 32.16 -0.53 8.22
CA TYR A 46 31.54 -0.52 6.90
C TYR A 46 30.30 0.35 6.81
N TRP A 47 29.70 0.76 7.94
CA TRP A 47 28.39 1.40 8.00
C TRP A 47 28.39 2.75 8.70
N GLU A 48 29.29 2.97 9.67
CA GLU A 48 29.40 4.24 10.40
C GLU A 48 30.09 5.29 9.52
N ASP A 49 29.55 6.49 9.49
CA ASP A 49 30.05 7.63 8.68
C ASP A 49 30.18 7.33 7.17
N GLY A 50 29.40 6.37 6.68
CA GLY A 50 29.37 6.03 5.25
C GLY A 50 28.89 7.18 4.39
N THR A 51 29.50 7.36 3.22
CA THR A 51 29.15 8.42 2.25
C THR A 51 28.65 7.85 0.92
N ILE A 52 28.83 6.54 0.68
CA ILE A 52 28.45 5.85 -0.55
C ILE A 52 27.04 5.30 -0.36
N PRO A 53 26.05 5.69 -1.21
CA PRO A 53 24.70 5.14 -1.14
C PRO A 53 24.69 3.62 -1.35
N TRP A 54 23.98 2.89 -0.47
CA TRP A 54 23.78 1.46 -0.58
C TRP A 54 22.30 1.14 -0.65
N TYR A 55 21.82 0.80 -1.86
CA TYR A 55 20.41 0.71 -2.18
C TYR A 55 19.78 -0.63 -1.84
N ARG A 56 18.54 -0.54 -1.35
CA ARG A 56 17.62 -1.65 -1.13
C ARG A 56 16.30 -1.37 -1.84
N MET A 57 15.40 -2.34 -1.85
CA MET A 57 14.09 -2.20 -2.50
C MET A 57 13.27 -1.04 -1.95
N GLU A 58 13.38 -0.74 -0.67
CA GLU A 58 12.66 0.37 -0.03
C GLU A 58 13.06 1.73 -0.61
N ASP A 59 14.33 1.90 -1.04
CA ASP A 59 14.78 3.16 -1.66
C ASP A 59 14.04 3.42 -2.98
N ILE A 60 13.84 2.39 -3.82
CA ILE A 60 13.06 2.52 -5.06
C ILE A 60 11.60 2.89 -4.77
N ARG A 61 11.01 2.29 -3.73
CA ARG A 61 9.60 2.54 -3.36
C ARG A 61 9.36 3.94 -2.82
N ASP A 62 10.32 4.47 -2.07
CA ASP A 62 10.16 5.76 -1.40
C ASP A 62 10.57 6.94 -2.28
N THR A 63 11.61 6.78 -3.12
CA THR A 63 12.16 7.87 -3.93
C THR A 63 11.88 7.72 -5.43
N GLY A 64 11.36 6.57 -5.85
CA GLY A 64 11.11 6.26 -7.25
C GLY A 64 12.31 5.61 -7.94
N ARG A 65 12.26 5.59 -9.28
CA ARG A 65 13.21 4.82 -10.10
C ARG A 65 14.45 5.60 -10.57
N LYS A 66 14.72 6.77 -9.99
CA LYS A 66 15.96 7.55 -10.21
C LYS A 66 16.59 7.79 -8.85
N LEU A 67 17.66 7.05 -8.53
CA LEU A 67 18.22 6.95 -7.20
C LEU A 67 19.44 7.86 -7.05
N GLN A 68 19.36 8.81 -6.14
CA GLN A 68 20.44 9.72 -5.77
C GLN A 68 20.80 9.61 -4.29
N GLU A 69 19.81 9.42 -3.43
CA GLU A 69 19.95 9.26 -1.99
C GLU A 69 19.52 7.87 -1.56
N ALA A 70 20.05 7.35 -0.47
CA ALA A 70 19.71 6.06 0.12
C ALA A 70 19.40 6.21 1.62
N LYS A 71 18.65 5.27 2.17
CA LYS A 71 18.44 5.18 3.62
C LYS A 71 19.67 4.70 4.36
N GLN A 72 20.55 3.96 3.70
CA GLN A 72 21.79 3.45 4.25
C GLN A 72 22.97 3.82 3.36
N TYR A 73 24.07 4.14 4.01
CA TYR A 73 25.32 4.47 3.36
C TYR A 73 26.41 3.52 3.87
N ILE A 74 27.44 3.30 3.04
CA ILE A 74 28.62 2.51 3.38
C ILE A 74 29.87 3.32 3.17
N THR A 75 30.96 2.89 3.83
CA THR A 75 32.29 3.48 3.68
C THR A 75 33.03 2.91 2.47
N GLU A 76 34.13 3.54 2.08
CA GLU A 76 35.00 3.03 1.02
C GLU A 76 35.61 1.65 1.37
N GLU A 77 35.87 1.38 2.64
CA GLU A 77 36.38 0.09 3.12
C GLU A 77 35.41 -1.08 2.91
N ALA A 78 34.12 -0.79 2.85
CA ALA A 78 33.09 -1.77 2.55
C ALA A 78 33.08 -2.18 1.06
N VAL A 79 33.77 -1.43 0.19
CA VAL A 79 33.77 -1.67 -1.27
C VAL A 79 34.72 -2.79 -1.63
N LYS A 80 34.19 -3.90 -2.16
CA LYS A 80 34.99 -5.04 -2.64
C LYS A 80 35.66 -4.73 -3.98
N GLY A 81 36.62 -5.57 -4.38
CA GLY A 81 37.46 -5.41 -5.57
C GLY A 81 36.74 -5.23 -6.92
N GLY A 82 35.42 -5.41 -6.98
CA GLY A 82 34.60 -5.06 -8.14
C GLY A 82 34.27 -3.57 -8.27
N GLY A 83 34.60 -2.74 -7.28
CA GLY A 83 34.31 -1.30 -7.24
C GLY A 83 32.81 -0.97 -7.11
N LEU A 84 32.48 0.30 -7.27
CA LEU A 84 31.11 0.80 -7.24
C LEU A 84 30.33 0.47 -8.53
N PHE A 85 29.03 0.62 -8.48
CA PHE A 85 28.17 0.73 -9.65
C PHE A 85 28.23 2.18 -10.15
N ASP A 86 28.54 2.39 -11.41
CA ASP A 86 28.73 3.72 -11.97
C ASP A 86 27.42 4.49 -12.02
N ALA A 87 27.51 5.79 -11.83
CA ALA A 87 26.45 6.73 -12.17
C ALA A 87 26.01 6.55 -13.63
N GLY A 88 24.71 6.60 -13.90
CA GLY A 88 24.14 6.34 -15.22
C GLY A 88 23.96 4.85 -15.56
N SER A 89 24.36 3.92 -14.69
CA SER A 89 24.00 2.51 -14.80
C SER A 89 22.65 2.22 -14.11
N PHE A 90 22.17 0.98 -14.22
CA PHE A 90 20.88 0.58 -13.69
C PHE A 90 21.02 -0.55 -12.69
N ILE A 91 20.09 -0.66 -11.77
CA ILE A 91 19.88 -1.86 -10.95
C ILE A 91 18.54 -2.49 -11.29
N LEU A 92 18.50 -3.80 -11.36
CA LEU A 92 17.32 -4.61 -11.62
C LEU A 92 17.17 -5.65 -10.52
N ALA A 93 16.00 -5.70 -9.89
CA ALA A 93 15.69 -6.72 -8.88
C ALA A 93 15.51 -8.10 -9.53
N THR A 94 16.39 -9.02 -9.17
CA THR A 94 16.42 -10.39 -9.71
C THR A 94 16.00 -11.46 -8.71
N THR A 95 15.79 -11.08 -7.44
CA THR A 95 15.27 -11.97 -6.39
C THR A 95 14.30 -11.20 -5.49
N ALA A 96 13.47 -11.91 -4.75
CA ALA A 96 12.43 -11.39 -3.85
C ALA A 96 11.36 -10.56 -4.58
N THR A 97 11.60 -9.28 -4.82
CA THR A 97 10.67 -8.40 -5.57
C THR A 97 11.13 -8.29 -7.03
N ILE A 98 10.96 -9.37 -7.77
CA ILE A 98 11.45 -9.48 -9.16
C ILE A 98 10.82 -8.44 -10.07
N GLY A 99 11.62 -7.91 -11.00
CA GLY A 99 11.17 -7.03 -12.06
C GLY A 99 10.84 -5.64 -11.56
N GLU A 100 11.72 -5.07 -10.75
CA GLU A 100 11.78 -3.65 -10.48
C GLU A 100 13.19 -3.14 -10.76
N HIS A 101 13.30 -2.06 -11.54
CA HIS A 101 14.58 -1.45 -11.89
C HIS A 101 14.65 0.01 -11.45
N ALA A 102 15.87 0.54 -11.36
CA ALA A 102 16.12 1.95 -11.14
C ALA A 102 17.41 2.41 -11.87
N LEU A 103 17.45 3.69 -12.23
CA LEU A 103 18.63 4.40 -12.72
C LEU A 103 19.42 4.95 -11.54
N LEU A 104 20.72 4.70 -11.50
CA LEU A 104 21.64 5.26 -10.53
C LEU A 104 22.11 6.65 -11.00
N ILE A 105 21.88 7.67 -10.19
CA ILE A 105 22.29 9.06 -10.49
C ILE A 105 23.70 9.33 -9.99
N VAL A 106 24.13 8.59 -8.98
CA VAL A 106 25.47 8.69 -8.37
C VAL A 106 26.13 7.32 -8.31
N ASP A 107 27.45 7.30 -8.17
CA ASP A 107 28.20 6.07 -7.92
C ASP A 107 27.76 5.47 -6.59
N SER A 108 27.47 4.17 -6.58
CA SER A 108 26.76 3.54 -5.47
C SER A 108 26.95 2.04 -5.45
N LEU A 109 26.33 1.38 -4.48
CA LEU A 109 26.15 -0.07 -4.44
C LEU A 109 24.68 -0.43 -4.13
N ALA A 110 24.35 -1.69 -4.32
CA ALA A 110 23.06 -2.24 -3.94
C ALA A 110 23.24 -3.62 -3.30
N ASN A 111 22.22 -4.08 -2.57
CA ASN A 111 22.24 -5.40 -1.97
C ASN A 111 22.20 -6.52 -3.02
N GLN A 112 22.35 -7.78 -2.57
CA GLN A 112 22.39 -8.98 -3.44
C GLN A 112 21.07 -9.27 -4.18
N GLN A 113 19.99 -8.57 -3.89
CA GLN A 113 18.72 -8.72 -4.62
C GLN A 113 18.78 -8.09 -6.00
N PHE A 114 19.75 -7.19 -6.23
CA PHE A 114 19.90 -6.45 -7.46
C PHE A 114 21.07 -6.95 -8.30
N THR A 115 20.84 -6.95 -9.61
CA THR A 115 21.88 -7.04 -10.63
C THR A 115 22.07 -5.64 -11.25
N ASN A 116 23.30 -5.15 -11.25
CA ASN A 116 23.66 -3.92 -11.96
C ASN A 116 23.78 -4.19 -13.46
N LEU A 117 23.27 -3.27 -14.25
CA LEU A 117 23.27 -3.27 -15.71
C LEU A 117 23.97 -1.98 -16.18
N LYS A 118 25.21 -2.11 -16.66
CA LYS A 118 25.99 -0.99 -17.20
C LYS A 118 26.08 -1.12 -18.71
N ILE A 119 25.54 -0.16 -19.47
CA ILE A 119 25.66 -0.13 -20.92
C ILE A 119 27.15 -0.06 -21.29
N ARG A 120 27.59 -0.94 -22.21
CA ARG A 120 28.98 -0.96 -22.68
C ARG A 120 29.33 0.33 -23.39
N LYS A 121 30.51 0.90 -23.11
CA LYS A 121 30.98 2.16 -23.72
C LYS A 121 30.96 2.11 -25.26
N SER A 122 31.25 0.96 -25.86
CA SER A 122 31.20 0.75 -27.32
C SER A 122 29.80 0.90 -27.92
N LEU A 123 28.75 0.87 -27.13
CA LEU A 123 27.36 0.99 -27.57
C LEU A 123 26.70 2.30 -27.14
N SER A 124 27.43 3.21 -26.52
CA SER A 124 26.88 4.50 -26.05
C SER A 124 26.29 5.37 -27.15
N ASN A 125 26.74 5.20 -28.39
CA ASN A 125 26.24 5.90 -29.58
C ASN A 125 25.14 5.11 -30.33
N ILE A 126 24.83 3.87 -29.89
CA ILE A 126 23.85 2.98 -30.51
C ILE A 126 22.62 2.84 -29.62
N LEU A 127 22.82 2.77 -28.32
CA LEU A 127 21.72 2.62 -27.32
C LEU A 127 21.71 3.82 -26.38
N SER A 128 20.62 4.57 -26.41
CA SER A 128 20.35 5.68 -25.48
C SER A 128 20.05 5.14 -24.08
N ARG A 129 20.69 5.72 -23.06
CA ARG A 129 20.44 5.42 -21.65
C ARG A 129 18.98 5.66 -21.28
N ASP A 130 18.39 6.76 -21.74
CA ASP A 130 17.04 7.16 -21.37
C ASP A 130 15.99 6.29 -22.07
N TYR A 131 16.25 5.84 -23.31
CA TYR A 131 15.44 4.82 -23.96
C TYR A 131 15.54 3.47 -23.23
N PHE A 132 16.75 3.06 -22.86
CA PHE A 132 16.97 1.80 -22.16
C PHE A 132 16.30 1.78 -20.78
N PHE A 133 16.26 2.91 -20.08
CA PHE A 133 15.46 3.05 -18.85
C PHE A 133 14.00 2.62 -19.05
N TYR A 134 13.36 3.09 -20.11
CA TYR A 134 11.99 2.69 -20.42
C TYR A 134 11.89 1.25 -20.95
N TYR A 135 12.90 0.78 -21.66
CA TYR A 135 12.92 -0.61 -22.11
C TYR A 135 13.00 -1.61 -20.95
N LEU A 136 13.62 -1.23 -19.85
CA LEU A 136 13.69 -2.06 -18.65
C LEU A 136 12.32 -2.40 -18.05
N PHE A 137 11.27 -1.61 -18.27
CA PHE A 137 9.91 -1.97 -17.90
C PHE A 137 9.41 -3.24 -18.61
N VAL A 138 9.83 -3.43 -19.86
CA VAL A 138 9.51 -4.64 -20.63
C VAL A 138 10.30 -5.84 -20.10
N ILE A 139 11.56 -5.63 -19.72
CA ILE A 139 12.39 -6.66 -19.06
C ILE A 139 11.83 -7.01 -17.69
N ASP A 140 11.33 -6.03 -16.91
CA ASP A 140 10.65 -6.26 -15.64
C ASP A 140 9.48 -7.25 -15.81
N ASP A 141 8.61 -7.00 -16.80
CA ASP A 141 7.46 -7.86 -17.07
C ASP A 141 7.88 -9.27 -17.55
N TYR A 142 8.91 -9.36 -18.38
CA TYR A 142 9.49 -10.63 -18.80
C TYR A 142 10.03 -11.43 -17.60
N CYS A 143 10.77 -10.78 -16.71
CA CYS A 143 11.30 -11.40 -15.50
C CYS A 143 10.17 -11.90 -14.59
N LYS A 144 9.11 -11.12 -14.38
CA LYS A 144 7.93 -11.51 -13.60
C LYS A 144 7.21 -12.71 -14.22
N ALA A 145 7.03 -12.69 -15.54
CA ALA A 145 6.33 -13.76 -16.26
C ALA A 145 7.07 -15.10 -16.17
N THR A 146 8.40 -15.09 -16.30
CA THR A 146 9.23 -16.31 -16.30
C THR A 146 9.41 -16.94 -14.93
N THR A 147 9.13 -16.21 -13.84
CA THR A 147 9.37 -16.69 -12.46
C THR A 147 8.10 -17.09 -11.71
N LYS A 148 6.91 -16.93 -12.29
CA LYS A 148 5.61 -17.22 -11.64
C LYS A 148 5.43 -18.67 -11.16
N THR A 149 6.19 -19.63 -11.67
CA THR A 149 6.03 -21.07 -11.38
C THR A 149 7.01 -21.60 -10.34
N SER A 150 7.90 -20.77 -9.79
CA SER A 150 8.94 -21.19 -8.86
C SER A 150 8.56 -20.95 -7.40
N THR A 151 8.83 -21.90 -6.52
CA THR A 151 8.66 -21.79 -5.06
C THR A 151 9.56 -20.70 -4.44
N PHE A 152 10.73 -20.45 -5.05
CA PHE A 152 11.64 -19.36 -4.73
C PHE A 152 11.96 -18.60 -6.02
N PRO A 153 11.16 -17.59 -6.35
CA PRO A 153 11.33 -16.89 -7.61
C PRO A 153 12.68 -16.14 -7.63
N ALA A 154 13.50 -16.50 -8.60
CA ALA A 154 14.76 -15.81 -8.89
C ALA A 154 15.04 -15.82 -10.39
N VAL A 155 15.47 -14.68 -10.90
CA VAL A 155 15.94 -14.54 -12.29
C VAL A 155 17.39 -14.95 -12.35
N SER A 156 17.68 -16.03 -13.07
CA SER A 156 19.07 -16.45 -13.24
C SER A 156 19.85 -15.47 -14.10
N MET A 157 21.13 -15.32 -13.83
CA MET A 157 22.04 -14.49 -14.63
C MET A 157 22.04 -14.92 -16.11
N GLU A 158 21.88 -16.21 -16.39
CA GLU A 158 21.84 -16.74 -17.76
C GLU A 158 20.56 -16.36 -18.49
N LEU A 159 19.41 -16.38 -17.81
CA LEU A 159 18.13 -15.89 -18.34
C LEU A 159 18.26 -14.40 -18.71
N LEU A 160 18.78 -13.60 -17.78
CA LEU A 160 18.95 -12.16 -17.99
C LEU A 160 19.91 -11.84 -19.13
N LYS A 161 21.05 -12.53 -19.19
CA LYS A 161 22.04 -12.38 -20.29
C LYS A 161 21.47 -12.70 -21.66
N ASN A 162 20.52 -13.63 -21.75
CA ASN A 162 19.87 -14.04 -23.00
C ASN A 162 18.61 -13.23 -23.34
N CYS A 163 18.14 -12.37 -22.43
CA CYS A 163 17.05 -11.45 -22.73
C CYS A 163 17.42 -10.56 -23.93
N HIS A 164 16.44 -10.24 -24.79
CA HIS A 164 16.63 -9.44 -25.97
C HIS A 164 16.13 -8.01 -25.78
N ILE A 165 16.84 -7.07 -26.36
CA ILE A 165 16.49 -5.66 -26.45
C ILE A 165 16.24 -5.34 -27.90
N VAL A 166 15.11 -4.69 -28.21
CA VAL A 166 14.82 -4.14 -29.53
C VAL A 166 14.94 -2.61 -29.48
N PHE A 167 15.47 -2.03 -30.52
CA PHE A 167 15.67 -0.58 -30.55
C PHE A 167 15.70 -0.02 -31.97
N PRO A 168 15.21 1.23 -32.16
CA PRO A 168 15.32 1.99 -33.39
C PRO A 168 16.68 2.69 -33.51
N SER A 169 16.80 3.60 -34.51
CA SER A 169 17.92 4.54 -34.60
C SER A 169 18.05 5.36 -33.31
N PHE A 170 19.26 5.80 -32.98
CA PHE A 170 19.55 6.60 -31.77
C PHE A 170 18.69 7.88 -31.70
N CYS A 171 18.45 8.55 -32.82
CA CYS A 171 17.60 9.73 -32.90
C CYS A 171 16.14 9.41 -32.50
N GLU A 172 15.59 8.29 -33.00
CA GLU A 172 14.24 7.83 -32.65
C GLU A 172 14.16 7.38 -31.19
N GLN A 173 15.20 6.72 -30.64
CA GLN A 173 15.28 6.39 -29.20
C GLN A 173 15.17 7.64 -28.33
N THR A 174 15.87 8.71 -28.67
CA THR A 174 15.83 9.97 -27.95
C THR A 174 14.43 10.60 -27.99
N ALA A 175 13.80 10.58 -29.17
CA ALA A 175 12.43 11.09 -29.32
C ALA A 175 11.40 10.24 -28.52
N ILE A 176 11.56 8.92 -28.52
CA ILE A 176 10.73 7.99 -27.71
C ILE A 176 10.89 8.29 -26.21
N ALA A 177 12.11 8.42 -25.72
CA ALA A 177 12.39 8.73 -24.32
C ALA A 177 11.75 10.06 -23.90
N ALA A 178 11.93 11.13 -24.68
CA ALA A 178 11.34 12.44 -24.42
C ALA A 178 9.80 12.42 -24.43
N TYR A 179 9.21 11.65 -25.36
CA TYR A 179 7.77 11.43 -25.40
C TYR A 179 7.28 10.74 -24.12
N LEU A 180 7.95 9.66 -23.72
CA LEU A 180 7.59 8.90 -22.51
C LEU A 180 7.81 9.70 -21.24
N ASP A 181 8.91 10.46 -21.11
CA ASP A 181 9.14 11.36 -19.97
C ASP A 181 7.97 12.33 -19.80
N THR A 182 7.53 12.96 -20.91
CA THR A 182 6.41 13.92 -20.87
C THR A 182 5.09 13.26 -20.49
N HIS A 183 4.78 12.09 -21.07
CA HIS A 183 3.48 11.45 -20.85
C HIS A 183 3.42 10.71 -19.51
N CYS A 184 4.49 10.04 -19.10
CA CYS A 184 4.57 9.40 -17.79
C CYS A 184 4.49 10.42 -16.66
N ALA A 185 5.19 11.57 -16.78
CA ALA A 185 5.08 12.64 -15.79
C ALA A 185 3.65 13.17 -15.64
N LYS A 186 2.89 13.31 -16.75
CA LYS A 186 1.48 13.70 -16.70
C LYS A 186 0.62 12.64 -15.97
N ILE A 187 0.85 11.34 -16.26
CA ILE A 187 0.14 10.25 -15.62
C ILE A 187 0.47 10.21 -14.12
N ASP A 188 1.74 10.32 -13.75
CA ASP A 188 2.18 10.34 -12.35
C ASP A 188 1.58 11.50 -11.57
N ASN A 189 1.46 12.68 -12.20
CA ASN A 189 0.76 13.81 -11.61
C ASN A 189 -0.72 13.52 -11.37
N LEU A 190 -1.41 12.89 -12.34
CA LEU A 190 -2.82 12.51 -12.16
C LEU A 190 -2.99 11.47 -11.02
N ILE A 191 -2.08 10.49 -10.91
CA ILE A 191 -2.07 9.53 -9.80
C ILE A 191 -1.89 10.27 -8.47
N SER A 192 -0.94 11.20 -8.37
CA SER A 192 -0.70 12.00 -7.16
C SER A 192 -1.94 12.82 -6.77
N ILE A 193 -2.64 13.40 -7.74
CA ILE A 193 -3.89 14.15 -7.51
C ILE A 193 -4.97 13.22 -6.92
N GLN A 194 -5.13 12.00 -7.46
CA GLN A 194 -6.12 11.06 -6.93
C GLN A 194 -5.75 10.57 -5.53
N GLN A 195 -4.46 10.32 -5.25
CA GLN A 195 -3.99 9.96 -3.90
C GLN A 195 -4.29 11.07 -2.87
N LYS A 196 -4.02 12.33 -3.22
CA LYS A 196 -4.38 13.49 -2.37
C LYS A 196 -5.89 13.59 -2.17
N ARG A 197 -6.67 13.33 -3.23
CA ARG A 197 -8.14 13.32 -3.14
C ARG A 197 -8.63 12.25 -2.16
N ILE A 198 -8.05 11.04 -2.19
CA ILE A 198 -8.38 9.97 -1.24
C ILE A 198 -8.10 10.42 0.19
N ALA A 199 -6.92 11.01 0.46
CA ALA A 199 -6.56 11.50 1.79
C ALA A 199 -7.57 12.56 2.29
N LEU A 200 -7.90 13.55 1.47
CA LEU A 200 -8.89 14.58 1.81
C LEU A 200 -10.30 14.01 2.05
N LEU A 201 -10.71 13.00 1.28
CA LEU A 201 -12.00 12.33 1.49
C LEU A 201 -12.02 11.55 2.81
N GLN A 202 -10.91 10.92 3.21
CA GLN A 202 -10.78 10.25 4.50
C GLN A 202 -10.86 11.24 5.66
N GLU A 203 -10.19 12.39 5.56
CA GLU A 203 -10.27 13.47 6.54
C GLU A 203 -11.71 14.04 6.62
N LEU A 204 -12.34 14.28 5.48
CA LEU A 204 -13.74 14.74 5.42
C LEU A 204 -14.67 13.73 6.09
N LYS A 205 -14.50 12.43 5.82
CA LYS A 205 -15.30 11.37 6.46
C LYS A 205 -15.18 11.44 7.98
N GLN A 206 -13.96 11.53 8.49
CA GLN A 206 -13.72 11.61 9.93
C GLN A 206 -14.31 12.89 10.52
N SER A 207 -14.19 14.03 9.86
CA SER A 207 -14.76 15.32 10.27
C SER A 207 -16.30 15.27 10.32
N VAL A 208 -16.93 14.72 9.29
CA VAL A 208 -18.40 14.56 9.23
C VAL A 208 -18.90 13.67 10.37
N ILE A 209 -18.23 12.54 10.62
CA ILE A 209 -18.60 11.65 11.73
C ILE A 209 -18.46 12.39 13.06
N THR A 210 -17.29 12.98 13.32
CA THR A 210 -17.00 13.69 14.58
C THR A 210 -18.02 14.82 14.82
N HIS A 211 -18.29 15.62 13.79
CA HIS A 211 -19.27 16.71 13.89
C HIS A 211 -20.66 16.18 14.25
N ALA A 212 -21.16 15.18 13.53
CA ALA A 212 -22.51 14.66 13.76
C ALA A 212 -22.68 14.02 15.15
N VAL A 213 -21.66 13.27 15.65
CA VAL A 213 -21.75 12.64 16.96
C VAL A 213 -21.46 13.61 18.12
N THR A 214 -20.87 14.80 17.88
CA THR A 214 -20.56 15.75 18.95
C THR A 214 -21.46 17.00 18.93
N LYS A 215 -21.93 17.43 17.74
CA LYS A 215 -22.71 18.66 17.53
C LYS A 215 -24.14 18.39 17.09
N GLY A 216 -24.46 17.17 16.65
CA GLY A 216 -25.77 16.85 16.06
C GLY A 216 -25.89 17.33 14.62
N LEU A 217 -27.13 17.31 14.11
CA LEU A 217 -27.45 17.69 12.73
C LEU A 217 -28.09 19.06 12.64
N ASN A 218 -28.58 19.63 13.73
CA ASN A 218 -29.23 20.94 13.76
C ASN A 218 -28.23 22.05 14.10
N PRO A 219 -27.85 22.93 13.15
CA PRO A 219 -26.86 23.98 13.40
C PRO A 219 -27.39 25.12 14.31
N ASN A 220 -28.71 25.20 14.55
CA ASN A 220 -29.35 26.29 15.32
C ASN A 220 -29.62 25.91 16.78
N VAL A 221 -29.07 24.79 17.27
CA VAL A 221 -29.27 24.35 18.64
C VAL A 221 -28.38 25.14 19.61
N GLU A 222 -28.93 25.49 20.78
CA GLU A 222 -28.14 26.12 21.85
C GLU A 222 -27.05 25.14 22.36
N MET A 223 -25.82 25.60 22.43
CA MET A 223 -24.63 24.77 22.81
C MET A 223 -24.24 25.04 24.26
N LYS A 224 -23.56 24.06 24.88
CA LYS A 224 -22.89 24.19 26.17
C LYS A 224 -21.53 23.51 26.13
N GLN A 225 -20.61 23.95 26.98
CA GLN A 225 -19.32 23.30 27.13
C GLN A 225 -19.48 21.88 27.70
N SER A 226 -18.81 20.89 27.09
CA SER A 226 -18.84 19.49 27.54
C SER A 226 -17.94 19.24 28.75
N GLY A 227 -16.94 20.09 28.96
CA GLY A 227 -15.86 19.87 29.92
C GLY A 227 -14.86 18.79 29.50
N VAL A 228 -14.87 18.36 28.24
CA VAL A 228 -13.97 17.37 27.64
C VAL A 228 -13.37 17.97 26.37
N GLU A 229 -12.04 18.07 26.31
CA GLU A 229 -11.32 18.81 25.26
C GLU A 229 -11.67 18.32 23.84
N TRP A 230 -11.59 17.02 23.58
CA TRP A 230 -11.86 16.48 22.25
C TRP A 230 -13.33 16.61 21.78
N ILE A 231 -14.27 16.75 22.72
CA ILE A 231 -15.69 16.92 22.43
C ILE A 231 -15.98 18.41 22.14
N GLY A 232 -15.36 19.31 22.91
CA GLY A 232 -15.64 20.75 22.89
C GLY A 232 -17.07 21.05 23.32
N ASP A 233 -17.80 21.93 22.62
CA ASP A 233 -19.19 22.22 22.88
C ASP A 233 -20.13 21.13 22.35
N VAL A 234 -21.23 20.91 23.05
CA VAL A 234 -22.31 19.96 22.69
C VAL A 234 -23.70 20.66 22.76
N PRO A 235 -24.72 20.14 22.10
CA PRO A 235 -26.08 20.63 22.27
C PRO A 235 -26.47 20.64 23.75
N LYS A 236 -27.10 21.74 24.22
CA LYS A 236 -27.36 21.96 25.64
C LYS A 236 -28.21 20.87 26.29
N HIS A 237 -29.07 20.23 25.53
CA HIS A 237 -29.93 19.12 25.98
C HIS A 237 -29.23 17.76 25.99
N TRP A 238 -28.04 17.62 25.38
CA TRP A 238 -27.27 16.38 25.42
C TRP A 238 -26.59 16.18 26.77
N LYS A 239 -26.33 14.90 27.09
CA LYS A 239 -25.56 14.51 28.27
C LYS A 239 -24.15 14.10 27.86
N VAL A 240 -23.17 14.37 28.73
CA VAL A 240 -21.81 13.85 28.62
C VAL A 240 -21.63 12.82 29.71
N MET A 241 -21.26 11.60 29.33
CA MET A 241 -21.18 10.49 30.29
C MET A 241 -20.08 9.49 29.90
N PRO A 242 -19.59 8.67 30.83
CA PRO A 242 -18.69 7.55 30.51
C PRO A 242 -19.30 6.54 29.55
N LEU A 243 -18.48 6.04 28.62
CA LEU A 243 -18.89 5.12 27.55
C LEU A 243 -19.52 3.82 28.08
N LYS A 244 -19.15 3.37 29.28
CA LYS A 244 -19.75 2.20 29.95
C LYS A 244 -21.27 2.27 30.10
N PHE A 245 -21.86 3.48 30.08
CA PHE A 245 -23.32 3.64 30.19
C PHE A 245 -24.04 3.53 28.84
N THR A 246 -23.30 3.41 27.75
CA THR A 246 -23.87 3.29 26.39
C THR A 246 -23.97 1.83 25.92
N GLY A 247 -23.52 0.87 26.74
CA GLY A 247 -23.56 -0.56 26.41
C GLY A 247 -22.61 -1.39 27.26
N THR A 248 -22.44 -2.62 26.86
CA THR A 248 -21.56 -3.58 27.56
C THR A 248 -20.36 -3.99 26.71
N PHE A 249 -19.22 -4.16 27.36
CA PHE A 249 -17.97 -4.59 26.72
C PHE A 249 -17.57 -5.98 27.27
N GLY A 250 -17.19 -6.88 26.36
CA GLY A 250 -16.79 -8.26 26.71
C GLY A 250 -15.55 -8.70 25.92
N ASN A 251 -14.67 -9.47 26.56
CA ASN A 251 -13.49 -10.06 25.91
C ASN A 251 -13.87 -11.31 25.13
N GLY A 252 -13.09 -11.64 24.11
CA GLY A 252 -13.33 -12.75 23.23
C GLY A 252 -12.78 -14.10 23.72
N LEU A 253 -12.99 -15.11 22.90
CA LEU A 253 -12.63 -16.50 23.12
C LEU A 253 -11.12 -16.71 23.15
N THR A 254 -10.62 -17.35 24.19
CA THR A 254 -9.29 -17.98 24.16
C THR A 254 -9.43 -19.39 23.64
N TYR A 255 -8.72 -19.72 22.58
CA TYR A 255 -8.70 -21.04 21.94
C TYR A 255 -7.27 -21.46 21.61
N SER A 256 -7.04 -22.74 21.49
CA SER A 256 -5.74 -23.32 21.14
C SER A 256 -5.73 -23.81 19.68
N PRO A 257 -4.56 -24.07 19.08
CA PRO A 257 -4.49 -24.67 17.74
C PRO A 257 -5.26 -25.98 17.59
N LYS A 258 -5.49 -26.72 18.69
CA LYS A 258 -6.24 -27.99 18.70
C LYS A 258 -7.76 -27.79 18.57
N ASP A 259 -8.24 -26.60 18.86
CA ASP A 259 -9.66 -26.25 18.77
C ASP A 259 -10.05 -25.80 17.35
N VAL A 260 -9.04 -25.57 16.49
CA VAL A 260 -9.23 -25.12 15.11
C VAL A 260 -9.70 -26.28 14.24
N VAL A 261 -10.73 -26.01 13.44
CA VAL A 261 -11.35 -26.96 12.52
C VAL A 261 -11.51 -26.30 11.14
N ASP A 262 -11.68 -27.11 10.08
CA ASP A 262 -11.86 -26.59 8.71
C ASP A 262 -13.21 -25.88 8.52
N ASN A 263 -14.25 -26.33 9.26
CA ASN A 263 -15.60 -25.76 9.20
C ASN A 263 -16.22 -25.72 10.61
N GLY A 264 -16.89 -24.63 10.94
CA GLY A 264 -17.49 -24.45 12.26
C GLY A 264 -17.96 -23.04 12.54
N ILE A 265 -17.71 -22.55 13.73
CA ILE A 265 -18.01 -21.18 14.13
C ILE A 265 -16.81 -20.31 13.79
N LEU A 266 -17.03 -19.27 12.98
CA LEU A 266 -15.98 -18.34 12.56
C LEU A 266 -15.43 -17.55 13.75
N VAL A 267 -14.11 -17.47 13.90
CA VAL A 267 -13.45 -16.64 14.91
C VAL A 267 -13.00 -15.33 14.28
N LEU A 268 -13.68 -14.24 14.59
CA LEU A 268 -13.30 -12.91 14.15
C LEU A 268 -12.00 -12.46 14.85
N ARG A 269 -11.00 -12.11 14.05
CA ARG A 269 -9.68 -11.66 14.47
C ARG A 269 -9.40 -10.26 13.90
N SER A 270 -8.28 -9.67 14.25
CA SER A 270 -7.86 -8.37 13.71
C SER A 270 -7.76 -8.34 12.16
N SER A 271 -7.38 -9.45 11.52
CA SER A 271 -7.38 -9.61 10.06
C SER A 271 -8.77 -9.51 9.43
N ASN A 272 -9.81 -9.89 10.14
CA ASN A 272 -11.19 -9.82 9.69
C ASN A 272 -11.82 -8.43 9.80
N ILE A 273 -11.11 -7.41 10.30
CA ILE A 273 -11.58 -6.02 10.29
C ILE A 273 -10.78 -5.25 9.25
N GLN A 274 -11.41 -4.77 8.19
CA GLN A 274 -10.82 -3.94 7.14
C GLN A 274 -11.74 -2.76 6.84
N ASN A 275 -11.19 -1.54 6.79
CA ASN A 275 -11.95 -0.32 6.49
C ASN A 275 -13.26 -0.16 7.30
N SER A 276 -13.21 -0.48 8.61
CA SER A 276 -14.37 -0.45 9.53
C SER A 276 -15.51 -1.43 9.17
N SER A 277 -15.22 -2.42 8.33
CA SER A 277 -16.13 -3.49 7.91
C SER A 277 -15.53 -4.87 8.17
N LEU A 278 -16.37 -5.90 8.18
CA LEU A 278 -15.91 -7.29 8.30
C LEU A 278 -15.42 -7.81 6.95
N SER A 279 -14.23 -8.42 6.94
CA SER A 279 -13.63 -9.15 5.80
C SER A 279 -13.53 -10.65 6.15
N PHE A 280 -13.76 -11.50 5.14
CA PHE A 280 -13.80 -12.95 5.29
C PHE A 280 -12.75 -13.66 4.44
N GLU A 281 -11.64 -12.97 4.12
CA GLU A 281 -10.55 -13.53 3.29
C GLU A 281 -9.61 -14.46 4.08
N ASP A 282 -9.42 -14.19 5.40
CA ASP A 282 -8.54 -14.96 6.28
C ASP A 282 -9.37 -15.50 7.46
N ASN A 283 -9.97 -16.68 7.29
CA ASN A 283 -10.90 -17.25 8.24
C ASN A 283 -10.28 -18.37 9.08
N VAL A 284 -10.61 -18.39 10.37
CA VAL A 284 -10.33 -19.48 11.30
C VAL A 284 -11.64 -19.90 11.93
N TYR A 285 -11.84 -21.21 12.08
CA TYR A 285 -13.07 -21.76 12.64
C TYR A 285 -12.77 -22.61 13.87
N VAL A 286 -13.72 -22.65 14.80
CA VAL A 286 -13.71 -23.52 16.00
C VAL A 286 -14.98 -24.36 16.07
N SER A 287 -14.89 -25.52 16.71
CA SER A 287 -16.00 -26.49 16.75
C SER A 287 -17.11 -26.10 17.72
N LYS A 288 -16.78 -25.45 18.83
CA LYS A 288 -17.73 -25.10 19.89
C LYS A 288 -17.38 -23.78 20.54
N VAL A 289 -18.42 -23.04 20.89
CA VAL A 289 -18.30 -21.74 21.59
C VAL A 289 -19.50 -21.62 22.55
N SER A 290 -19.30 -21.00 23.71
CA SER A 290 -20.38 -20.64 24.63
C SER A 290 -21.32 -19.63 23.96
N ARG A 291 -22.64 -19.75 24.20
CA ARG A 291 -23.66 -18.91 23.53
C ARG A 291 -23.49 -17.42 23.79
N ASP A 292 -22.97 -17.04 24.96
CA ASP A 292 -22.68 -15.65 25.33
C ASP A 292 -21.53 -15.01 24.52
N LEU A 293 -20.68 -15.82 23.88
CA LEU A 293 -19.59 -15.37 22.99
C LEU A 293 -19.97 -15.36 21.51
N LEU A 294 -21.16 -15.79 21.14
CA LEU A 294 -21.63 -15.65 19.75
C LEU A 294 -21.94 -14.18 19.45
N VAL A 295 -21.53 -13.73 18.27
CA VAL A 295 -21.85 -12.37 17.83
C VAL A 295 -23.24 -12.30 17.25
N ASN A 296 -23.92 -11.18 17.45
CA ASN A 296 -25.24 -10.91 16.93
C ASN A 296 -25.22 -9.67 16.02
N LYS A 297 -26.22 -9.58 15.17
CA LYS A 297 -26.43 -8.37 14.37
C LYS A 297 -26.56 -7.14 15.26
N GLY A 298 -25.75 -6.13 14.96
CA GLY A 298 -25.67 -4.88 15.72
C GLY A 298 -24.61 -4.85 16.81
N ASP A 299 -23.87 -5.94 17.01
CA ASP A 299 -22.66 -5.93 17.82
C ASP A 299 -21.53 -5.17 17.11
N ILE A 300 -20.58 -4.67 17.87
CA ILE A 300 -19.39 -4.01 17.37
C ILE A 300 -18.16 -4.81 17.83
N ILE A 301 -17.38 -5.29 16.86
CA ILE A 301 -16.15 -6.05 17.14
C ILE A 301 -14.97 -5.12 17.07
N ILE A 302 -14.09 -5.17 18.08
CA ILE A 302 -13.02 -4.23 18.33
C ILE A 302 -11.71 -5.01 18.47
N CYS A 303 -10.67 -4.57 17.80
CA CYS A 303 -9.30 -5.04 18.04
C CYS A 303 -8.78 -4.41 19.34
N SER A 304 -8.78 -5.17 20.43
CA SER A 304 -8.36 -4.67 21.74
C SER A 304 -6.86 -4.81 21.98
N ARG A 305 -6.17 -5.72 21.26
CA ARG A 305 -4.73 -5.95 21.40
C ARG A 305 -4.10 -6.31 20.06
N ASN A 306 -2.97 -5.67 19.72
CA ASN A 306 -2.22 -5.98 18.52
C ASN A 306 -0.75 -5.58 18.70
N GLY A 307 0.19 -6.25 18.00
CA GLY A 307 1.60 -5.86 17.97
C GLY A 307 1.84 -4.46 17.39
N SER A 308 0.96 -4.00 16.51
CA SER A 308 0.96 -2.63 15.98
C SER A 308 -0.05 -1.76 16.72
N ALA A 309 0.41 -0.67 17.34
CA ALA A 309 -0.44 0.32 18.01
C ALA A 309 -1.50 0.92 17.07
N ALA A 310 -1.18 1.07 15.79
CA ALA A 310 -2.09 1.61 14.78
C ALA A 310 -3.36 0.77 14.57
N LEU A 311 -3.30 -0.53 14.87
CA LEU A 311 -4.41 -1.46 14.71
C LEU A 311 -5.29 -1.59 15.96
N VAL A 312 -4.81 -1.14 17.12
CA VAL A 312 -5.60 -1.15 18.37
C VAL A 312 -6.75 -0.14 18.25
N GLY A 313 -7.95 -0.53 18.68
CA GLY A 313 -9.17 0.28 18.57
C GLY A 313 -9.87 0.22 17.21
N LYS A 314 -9.28 -0.41 16.20
CA LYS A 314 -9.94 -0.68 14.93
C LYS A 314 -11.19 -1.54 15.18
N SER A 315 -12.32 -1.19 14.59
CA SER A 315 -13.61 -1.81 14.88
C SER A 315 -14.44 -2.00 13.60
N ALA A 316 -15.34 -3.00 13.66
CA ALA A 316 -16.33 -3.26 12.62
C ALA A 316 -17.72 -3.47 13.20
N PHE A 317 -18.72 -3.01 12.49
CA PHE A 317 -20.13 -3.24 12.80
C PHE A 317 -20.61 -4.58 12.22
N VAL A 318 -21.31 -5.37 13.01
CA VAL A 318 -21.94 -6.63 12.56
C VAL A 318 -23.30 -6.29 11.94
N ASP A 319 -23.36 -6.21 10.63
CA ASP A 319 -24.55 -5.75 9.87
C ASP A 319 -25.55 -6.86 9.53
N LYS A 320 -25.17 -8.12 9.68
CA LYS A 320 -25.97 -9.31 9.37
C LYS A 320 -25.77 -10.40 10.41
N GLU A 321 -26.69 -11.36 10.47
CA GLU A 321 -26.51 -12.56 11.29
C GLU A 321 -25.31 -13.37 10.80
N LEU A 322 -24.46 -13.79 11.74
CA LEU A 322 -23.25 -14.56 11.48
C LEU A 322 -23.14 -15.72 12.48
N ASN A 323 -22.75 -16.89 12.00
CA ASN A 323 -22.29 -17.97 12.87
C ASN A 323 -20.82 -17.72 13.25
N ALA A 324 -20.61 -16.76 14.14
CA ALA A 324 -19.26 -16.29 14.48
C ALA A 324 -19.10 -15.97 15.96
N THR A 325 -17.86 -16.01 16.40
CA THR A 325 -17.35 -15.53 17.69
C THR A 325 -16.18 -14.58 17.43
N PHE A 326 -15.45 -14.18 18.46
CA PHE A 326 -14.30 -13.28 18.34
C PHE A 326 -13.18 -13.74 19.27
N GLY A 327 -11.92 -13.58 18.82
CA GLY A 327 -10.74 -14.09 19.51
C GLY A 327 -10.35 -13.26 20.74
N ALA A 328 -9.46 -13.80 21.59
CA ALA A 328 -9.03 -13.21 22.86
C ALA A 328 -8.38 -11.81 22.73
N PHE A 329 -7.85 -11.45 21.55
CA PHE A 329 -7.32 -10.12 21.25
C PHE A 329 -8.36 -9.16 20.68
N MET A 330 -9.61 -9.60 20.69
CA MET A 330 -10.77 -8.83 20.28
C MET A 330 -11.67 -8.56 21.47
N MET A 331 -12.47 -7.54 21.35
CA MET A 331 -13.50 -7.18 22.31
C MET A 331 -14.80 -6.95 21.55
N ARG A 332 -15.92 -7.29 22.17
CA ARG A 332 -17.26 -6.98 21.68
C ARG A 332 -17.86 -5.85 22.49
N TYR A 333 -18.40 -4.86 21.81
CA TYR A 333 -19.28 -3.84 22.38
C TYR A 333 -20.70 -4.08 21.90
N ILE A 334 -21.62 -4.22 22.86
CA ILE A 334 -23.06 -4.38 22.66
C ILE A 334 -23.73 -3.08 23.10
N PRO A 335 -24.09 -2.17 22.15
CA PRO A 335 -24.76 -0.91 22.49
C PRO A 335 -26.16 -1.14 23.06
N ASN A 336 -26.51 -0.38 24.12
CA ASN A 336 -27.87 -0.23 24.63
C ASN A 336 -28.56 1.06 24.13
N ILE A 337 -27.88 1.74 23.22
CA ILE A 337 -28.32 2.91 22.46
C ILE A 337 -28.56 2.51 21.00
N GLU A 338 -28.93 3.45 20.13
CA GLU A 338 -29.02 3.15 18.69
C GLU A 338 -27.68 2.56 18.23
N LYS A 339 -27.71 1.38 17.60
CA LYS A 339 -26.51 0.55 17.39
C LYS A 339 -25.49 1.17 16.44
N LYS A 340 -25.94 1.75 15.33
CA LYS A 340 -25.09 2.44 14.38
C LYS A 340 -24.55 3.76 14.93
N TYR A 341 -25.36 4.51 15.66
CA TYR A 341 -24.89 5.69 16.38
C TYR A 341 -23.79 5.30 17.38
N GLY A 342 -24.02 4.23 18.16
CA GLY A 342 -23.02 3.68 19.09
C GLY A 342 -21.71 3.30 18.39
N PHE A 343 -21.78 2.77 17.18
CA PHE A 343 -20.61 2.46 16.38
C PHE A 343 -19.80 3.72 15.98
N TYR A 344 -20.46 4.73 15.43
CA TYR A 344 -19.82 5.99 15.05
C TYR A 344 -19.27 6.74 16.27
N LEU A 345 -20.03 6.75 17.35
CA LEU A 345 -19.62 7.35 18.61
C LEU A 345 -18.35 6.69 19.17
N PHE A 346 -18.33 5.34 19.21
CA PHE A 346 -17.19 4.57 19.65
C PHE A 346 -15.95 4.85 18.78
N GLN A 347 -16.07 4.79 17.46
CA GLN A 347 -14.97 5.07 16.54
C GLN A 347 -14.36 6.45 16.76
N THR A 348 -15.23 7.46 16.90
CA THR A 348 -14.78 8.84 17.15
C THR A 348 -14.04 8.94 18.49
N ALA A 349 -14.62 8.40 19.55
CA ALA A 349 -14.03 8.44 20.88
C ALA A 349 -12.65 7.76 20.90
N ILE A 350 -12.56 6.52 20.39
CA ILE A 350 -11.28 5.79 20.35
C ILE A 350 -10.25 6.49 19.47
N GLY A 351 -10.65 7.09 18.36
CA GLY A 351 -9.75 7.86 17.49
C GLY A 351 -9.00 8.98 18.24
N GLN A 352 -9.70 9.67 19.14
CA GLN A 352 -9.11 10.73 19.96
C GLN A 352 -8.16 10.22 21.07
N TYR A 353 -8.38 9.01 21.54
CA TYR A 353 -7.57 8.40 22.61
C TYR A 353 -6.40 7.56 22.12
N LYS A 354 -6.23 7.35 20.81
CA LYS A 354 -5.14 6.50 20.25
C LYS A 354 -3.74 6.87 20.75
N GLY A 355 -3.45 8.15 20.94
CA GLY A 355 -2.17 8.63 21.47
C GLY A 355 -1.87 8.16 22.90
N TYR A 356 -2.88 7.87 23.70
CA TYR A 356 -2.72 7.45 25.09
C TYR A 356 -2.46 5.95 25.26
N PHE A 357 -2.71 5.12 24.23
CA PHE A 357 -2.52 3.66 24.29
C PHE A 357 -1.09 3.20 23.97
N SER A 358 -0.25 4.09 23.46
CA SER A 358 1.11 3.79 23.03
C SER A 358 2.18 3.84 24.14
N THR A 359 1.80 4.18 25.38
CA THR A 359 2.74 4.40 26.50
C THR A 359 3.10 3.13 27.28
N THR A 360 2.50 1.97 26.93
CA THR A 360 2.79 0.69 27.57
C THR A 360 3.53 -0.25 26.61
N THR A 361 4.35 -1.15 27.16
CA THR A 361 5.10 -2.17 26.42
C THR A 361 4.21 -3.09 25.57
N ILE A 362 2.90 -3.10 25.83
CA ILE A 362 1.89 -3.86 25.09
C ILE A 362 0.80 -2.90 24.63
N ASN A 363 0.65 -2.76 23.32
CA ASN A 363 -0.41 -1.97 22.71
C ASN A 363 -1.78 -2.63 22.97
N GLN A 364 -2.48 -2.20 24.03
CA GLN A 364 -3.73 -2.78 24.47
C GLN A 364 -4.74 -1.72 24.89
N LEU A 365 -5.96 -1.90 24.44
CA LEU A 365 -7.16 -1.18 24.88
C LEU A 365 -7.89 -2.05 25.91
N THR A 366 -7.88 -1.65 27.18
CA THR A 366 -8.53 -2.41 28.24
C THR A 366 -9.98 -1.97 28.42
N LYS A 367 -10.80 -2.85 28.98
CA LYS A 367 -12.19 -2.52 29.35
C LYS A 367 -12.24 -1.31 30.30
N THR A 368 -11.37 -1.27 31.30
CA THR A 368 -11.30 -0.17 32.29
C THR A 368 -11.05 1.17 31.58
N THR A 369 -10.11 1.18 30.62
CA THR A 369 -9.83 2.40 29.83
C THR A 369 -11.04 2.84 29.01
N ILE A 370 -11.72 1.89 28.35
CA ILE A 370 -12.92 2.18 27.54
C ILE A 370 -14.05 2.70 28.43
N ASP A 371 -14.27 2.05 29.57
CA ASP A 371 -15.37 2.36 30.46
C ASP A 371 -15.36 3.82 30.97
N GLU A 372 -14.19 4.43 31.06
CA GLU A 372 -14.00 5.80 31.59
C GLU A 372 -14.00 6.88 30.50
N ILE A 373 -13.91 6.52 29.21
CA ILE A 373 -13.92 7.47 28.13
C ILE A 373 -15.26 8.24 28.13
N LYS A 374 -15.20 9.56 28.30
CA LYS A 374 -16.40 10.40 28.24
C LYS A 374 -16.83 10.65 26.80
N VAL A 375 -18.11 10.47 26.54
CA VAL A 375 -18.75 10.67 25.23
C VAL A 375 -19.99 11.53 25.35
N PRO A 376 -20.34 12.29 24.32
CA PRO A 376 -21.64 13.00 24.26
C PRO A 376 -22.72 11.98 23.85
N LEU A 377 -23.89 12.09 24.46
CA LEU A 377 -25.02 11.24 24.16
C LEU A 377 -26.20 12.08 23.68
N ALA A 378 -26.56 11.90 22.43
CA ALA A 378 -27.75 12.48 21.82
C ALA A 378 -29.04 11.87 22.38
N MET A 379 -30.16 12.55 22.22
CA MET A 379 -31.48 11.97 22.53
C MET A 379 -31.78 10.81 21.57
N ALA A 380 -32.59 9.84 22.04
CA ALA A 380 -32.83 8.60 21.26
C ALA A 380 -33.34 8.86 19.82
N GLU A 381 -34.19 9.86 19.65
CA GLU A 381 -34.71 10.26 18.33
C GLU A 381 -33.63 10.84 17.43
N GLU A 382 -32.69 11.63 17.99
CA GLU A 382 -31.56 12.19 17.27
C GLU A 382 -30.53 11.12 16.91
N GLN A 383 -30.32 10.12 17.77
CA GLN A 383 -29.39 9.02 17.49
C GLN A 383 -29.72 8.31 16.18
N ALA A 384 -30.98 7.96 15.95
CA ALA A 384 -31.44 7.31 14.73
C ALA A 384 -31.25 8.21 13.49
N ALA A 385 -31.54 9.52 13.62
CA ALA A 385 -31.35 10.48 12.54
C ALA A 385 -29.86 10.66 12.21
N ILE A 386 -29.00 10.77 13.23
CA ILE A 386 -27.54 10.89 13.07
C ILE A 386 -26.97 9.62 12.41
N ALA A 387 -27.38 8.42 12.86
CA ALA A 387 -26.94 7.16 12.29
C ALA A 387 -27.31 7.05 10.81
N SER A 388 -28.56 7.35 10.45
CA SER A 388 -29.02 7.33 9.05
C SER A 388 -28.27 8.35 8.17
N TYR A 389 -28.07 9.56 8.67
CA TYR A 389 -27.28 10.59 7.97
C TYR A 389 -25.84 10.13 7.71
N LEU A 390 -25.19 9.57 8.76
CA LEU A 390 -23.79 9.11 8.66
C LEU A 390 -23.66 7.90 7.74
N ASP A 391 -24.58 6.93 7.80
CA ASP A 391 -24.59 5.79 6.89
C ASP A 391 -24.63 6.25 5.43
N HIS A 392 -25.51 7.19 5.10
CA HIS A 392 -25.62 7.74 3.74
C HIS A 392 -24.38 8.54 3.33
N LYS A 393 -23.90 9.44 4.17
CA LYS A 393 -22.73 10.29 3.87
C LYS A 393 -21.45 9.48 3.77
N CYS A 394 -21.21 8.55 4.70
CA CYS A 394 -20.04 7.69 4.64
C CYS A 394 -20.04 6.79 3.40
N ALA A 395 -21.20 6.19 3.05
CA ALA A 395 -21.31 5.38 1.83
C ALA A 395 -20.99 6.19 0.56
N THR A 396 -21.45 7.44 0.47
CA THR A 396 -21.14 8.33 -0.65
C THR A 396 -19.64 8.65 -0.73
N ILE A 397 -19.01 8.93 0.41
CA ILE A 397 -17.57 9.21 0.49
C ILE A 397 -16.76 7.94 0.15
N ASP A 398 -17.14 6.79 0.69
CA ASP A 398 -16.46 5.50 0.42
C ASP A 398 -16.55 5.12 -1.05
N THR A 399 -17.68 5.35 -1.71
CA THR A 399 -17.83 5.19 -3.15
C THR A 399 -16.86 6.11 -3.92
N SER A 400 -16.72 7.37 -3.47
CA SER A 400 -15.80 8.33 -4.10
C SER A 400 -14.32 7.91 -3.92
N ILE A 401 -13.96 7.37 -2.77
CA ILE A 401 -12.63 6.81 -2.48
C ILE A 401 -12.35 5.59 -3.39
N SER A 402 -13.30 4.66 -3.48
CA SER A 402 -13.19 3.48 -4.33
C SER A 402 -13.01 3.85 -5.80
N ASN A 403 -13.79 4.83 -6.30
CA ASN A 403 -13.66 5.32 -7.67
C ASN A 403 -12.29 5.97 -7.92
N ALA A 404 -11.78 6.75 -6.96
CA ALA A 404 -10.45 7.36 -7.07
C ALA A 404 -9.34 6.30 -7.07
N GLN A 405 -9.45 5.26 -6.24
CA GLN A 405 -8.51 4.13 -6.24
C GLN A 405 -8.54 3.39 -7.57
N HIS A 406 -9.72 3.07 -8.10
CA HIS A 406 -9.85 2.42 -9.40
C HIS A 406 -9.25 3.26 -10.54
N GLN A 407 -9.38 4.60 -10.49
CA GLN A 407 -8.72 5.48 -11.45
C GLN A 407 -7.20 5.40 -11.35
N ILE A 408 -6.63 5.28 -10.15
CA ILE A 408 -5.19 5.08 -9.95
C ILE A 408 -4.75 3.78 -10.62
N ASP A 409 -5.46 2.69 -10.39
CA ASP A 409 -5.14 1.37 -10.94
C ASP A 409 -5.15 1.41 -12.48
N LEU A 410 -6.19 2.00 -13.09
CA LEU A 410 -6.28 2.18 -14.54
C LEU A 410 -5.17 3.08 -15.11
N LEU A 411 -4.77 4.13 -14.40
CA LEU A 411 -3.66 5.01 -14.82
C LEU A 411 -2.32 4.28 -14.78
N GLN A 412 -2.11 3.40 -13.79
CA GLN A 412 -0.90 2.58 -13.68
C GLN A 412 -0.84 1.55 -14.82
N GLU A 413 -1.94 0.87 -15.11
CA GLU A 413 -2.04 -0.06 -16.25
C GLU A 413 -1.83 0.66 -17.58
N TYR A 414 -2.43 1.83 -17.76
CA TYR A 414 -2.24 2.63 -18.97
C TYR A 414 -0.79 3.08 -19.13
N LYS A 415 -0.13 3.52 -18.05
CA LYS A 415 1.29 3.89 -18.08
C LYS A 415 2.16 2.72 -18.52
N GLN A 416 1.94 1.53 -17.96
CA GLN A 416 2.69 0.33 -18.31
C GLN A 416 2.46 -0.06 -19.77
N SER A 417 1.21 -0.07 -20.23
CA SER A 417 0.85 -0.36 -21.63
C SER A 417 1.48 0.66 -22.60
N LEU A 418 1.40 1.96 -22.28
CA LEU A 418 1.99 3.03 -23.08
C LEU A 418 3.49 2.83 -23.26
N ILE A 419 4.21 2.57 -22.15
CA ILE A 419 5.65 2.34 -22.20
C ILE A 419 5.94 1.13 -23.10
N THR A 420 5.30 0.00 -22.84
CA THR A 420 5.52 -1.26 -23.56
C THR A 420 5.22 -1.10 -25.06
N GLU A 421 4.10 -0.49 -25.43
CA GLU A 421 3.73 -0.27 -26.84
C GLU A 421 4.74 0.60 -27.59
N VAL A 422 5.24 1.65 -26.93
CA VAL A 422 6.17 2.61 -27.55
C VAL A 422 7.56 2.01 -27.69
N VAL A 423 8.12 1.39 -26.61
CA VAL A 423 9.50 0.86 -26.66
C VAL A 423 9.61 -0.48 -27.39
N THR A 424 8.49 -1.14 -27.70
CA THR A 424 8.47 -2.33 -28.58
C THR A 424 8.03 -2.01 -30.01
N GLY A 425 7.82 -0.72 -30.34
CA GLY A 425 7.46 -0.26 -31.68
C GLY A 425 6.03 -0.59 -32.13
N LYS A 426 5.15 -0.98 -31.21
CA LYS A 426 3.72 -1.21 -31.50
C LYS A 426 2.97 0.11 -31.71
N ARG A 427 3.50 1.20 -31.17
CA ARG A 427 2.99 2.56 -31.29
C ARG A 427 4.10 3.51 -31.75
N LYS A 428 3.88 4.16 -32.92
CA LYS A 428 4.78 5.18 -33.43
C LYS A 428 4.50 6.52 -32.77
N VAL A 429 5.55 7.20 -32.27
CA VAL A 429 5.47 8.50 -31.57
C VAL A 429 6.22 9.61 -32.29
N THR A 430 7.01 9.27 -33.31
CA THR A 430 7.74 10.20 -34.17
C THR A 430 6.98 10.47 -35.46
N ASP A 431 7.11 11.65 -36.04
CA ASP A 431 6.48 12.06 -37.30
C ASP A 431 7.31 11.72 -38.57
N ASN A 432 8.49 11.12 -38.37
CA ASN A 432 9.41 10.74 -39.49
C ASN A 432 9.17 9.31 -39.93
#